data_3a80c754dcc088e4f6bd160d08f066e3
#
_entry.id   3a80c754dcc088e4f6bd160d08f066e3
#
_cell.length_a   1.000
_cell.length_b   1.000
_cell.length_c   1.000
_cell.angle_alpha   90.00
_cell.angle_beta   90.00
_cell.angle_gamma   90.00
#
_symmetry.space_group_name_H-M   'P 1'
#
loop_
_entity.id
_entity.type
_entity.pdbx_description
1 polymer ?
#
loop_
_entity_poly.entity_id
_entity_poly.type
_entity_poly.pdbx_seq_one_letter_code
_entity_poly.pdbx_strand_id
1 'polypeptide(L)'
;PPPPPPLFSSRRRHTRCQIQSRGLGDVYKRQVLAGDAYYSNLSDFFFQVVFVATAMSIVSGAVAERMKLWSFFLFAVILTGFIYPVQGYWKWGAGWLDAAGFLDFAGSGVVHMCGAAAALAGVLLLGARKGKYGPQGQVNAIPGANLPLAALGTLILWLGWFGFNGGSELKVSDVGEANAVALVFVNTNMAAAGGLVFALLLSRLWFGKADLTMALNGALAGLVAITAEPLTPTPLAATMIGAVGGVLVVVSIVMLDKLKIDDPVGAISVHGTVGIWGLLAVCFTNPDATLGAQLMGIVSIFAWVFATSFVFWFAIKKIVGIRVSEEEEYEGVDISECGLEAYPEFTSAE
;
A
#
# COMPACT_ATOMS: atom_id res chain seq x y z
N PRO A 1 -7.70 -42.30 43.55
CA PRO A 1 -6.63 -42.33 42.59
C PRO A 1 -6.51 -40.94 41.92
N PRO A 2 -5.27 -40.42 41.70
CA PRO A 2 -5.09 -39.14 41.01
C PRO A 2 -5.50 -39.30 39.56
N PRO A 3 -5.94 -38.22 38.90
CA PRO A 3 -6.30 -38.26 37.49
C PRO A 3 -5.06 -38.58 36.63
N PRO A 4 -5.21 -39.28 35.51
CA PRO A 4 -4.10 -39.61 34.64
C PRO A 4 -3.45 -38.36 34.08
N PRO A 5 -2.13 -38.36 33.87
CA PRO A 5 -1.43 -37.17 33.32
C PRO A 5 -1.88 -36.92 31.88
N PRO A 6 -1.87 -35.65 31.42
CA PRO A 6 -2.30 -35.30 30.05
C PRO A 6 -1.38 -35.98 29.03
N LEU A 7 -2.00 -36.65 28.06
CA LEU A 7 -1.37 -37.52 27.05
C LEU A 7 -0.52 -36.81 25.99
N PHE A 8 -0.34 -35.48 26.07
CA PHE A 8 0.50 -34.77 25.11
C PHE A 8 1.31 -33.66 25.79
N SER A 9 2.57 -33.95 26.10
CA SER A 9 3.54 -32.90 26.38
C SER A 9 3.99 -32.28 25.06
N SER A 10 3.68 -31.02 24.87
CA SER A 10 3.95 -30.24 23.68
C SER A 10 5.45 -30.02 23.37
N ARG A 11 6.35 -30.46 24.24
CA ARG A 11 7.80 -30.18 24.17
C ARG A 11 8.58 -30.96 23.11
N ARG A 12 8.04 -31.97 22.45
CA ARG A 12 8.80 -32.82 21.51
C ARG A 12 8.55 -32.54 20.02
N ARG A 13 7.67 -31.62 19.63
CA ARG A 13 7.40 -31.30 18.22
C ARG A 13 8.17 -30.11 17.66
N HIS A 14 8.76 -29.28 18.51
CA HIS A 14 9.46 -28.06 18.05
C HIS A 14 10.87 -28.30 17.48
N THR A 15 11.46 -29.45 17.69
CA THR A 15 12.88 -29.67 17.32
C THR A 15 13.08 -30.17 15.89
N ARG A 16 12.04 -30.53 15.14
CA ARG A 16 12.16 -31.08 13.77
C ARG A 16 11.89 -30.10 12.64
N CYS A 17 11.37 -28.89 12.92
CA CYS A 17 11.11 -27.86 11.90
C CYS A 17 12.27 -26.87 11.69
N GLN A 18 13.40 -27.06 12.38
CA GLN A 18 14.53 -26.11 12.37
C GLN A 18 15.58 -26.38 11.29
N ILE A 19 15.33 -27.22 10.31
CA ILE A 19 16.35 -27.56 9.30
C ILE A 19 15.93 -27.07 7.93
N GLN A 20 16.70 -26.09 7.45
CA GLN A 20 16.99 -25.70 6.07
C GLN A 20 16.01 -24.77 5.34
N SER A 21 16.35 -23.49 5.35
CA SER A 21 16.34 -22.69 4.14
C SER A 21 17.47 -21.66 4.23
N ARG A 22 18.57 -21.91 3.56
CA ARG A 22 19.64 -20.92 3.31
C ARG A 22 19.24 -20.15 2.06
N GLY A 23 19.00 -18.88 2.19
CA GLY A 23 18.54 -18.01 1.12
C GLY A 23 17.61 -16.97 1.74
N LEU A 24 16.86 -16.21 1.01
CA LEU A 24 15.88 -15.19 1.43
C LEU A 24 15.16 -15.44 2.78
N GLY A 25 15.32 -16.62 3.39
CA GLY A 25 14.76 -17.04 4.67
C GLY A 25 15.39 -16.46 5.94
N ASP A 26 16.51 -15.71 5.88
CA ASP A 26 17.13 -15.19 7.12
C ASP A 26 16.36 -14.03 7.74
N VAL A 27 15.57 -13.32 6.94
CA VAL A 27 14.66 -12.26 7.39
C VAL A 27 13.59 -12.83 8.33
N TYR A 28 13.09 -14.02 8.03
CA TYR A 28 12.00 -14.68 8.77
C TYR A 28 12.48 -15.57 9.93
N LYS A 29 13.76 -15.92 9.99
CA LYS A 29 14.30 -16.80 11.03
C LYS A 29 14.18 -16.22 12.44
N ARG A 30 14.26 -14.91 12.63
CA ARG A 30 14.19 -14.31 13.97
C ARG A 30 12.80 -14.37 14.58
N GLN A 31 11.74 -14.18 13.81
CA GLN A 31 10.37 -14.34 14.30
C GLN A 31 10.08 -15.79 14.70
N VAL A 32 10.55 -16.76 13.90
CA VAL A 32 10.42 -18.19 14.20
C VAL A 32 11.31 -18.62 15.36
N LEU A 33 12.50 -18.01 15.54
CA LEU A 33 13.43 -18.34 16.63
C LEU A 33 13.04 -17.73 17.99
N ALA A 34 12.18 -16.69 18.01
CA ALA A 34 11.69 -16.08 19.24
C ALA A 34 10.69 -16.96 20.02
N GLY A 35 10.31 -18.11 19.51
CA GLY A 35 9.45 -19.08 20.23
C GLY A 35 7.96 -18.78 20.21
N ASP A 36 7.54 -17.66 19.60
CA ASP A 36 6.16 -17.18 19.59
C ASP A 36 5.48 -17.29 18.22
N ALA A 37 6.11 -17.95 17.24
CA ALA A 37 5.52 -18.11 15.92
C ALA A 37 4.47 -19.23 15.91
N TYR A 38 3.21 -18.89 15.70
CA TYR A 38 2.06 -19.79 15.62
C TYR A 38 1.70 -20.16 14.17
N TYR A 39 2.55 -19.86 13.21
CA TYR A 39 2.36 -20.06 11.78
C TYR A 39 3.57 -20.77 11.15
N SER A 40 3.35 -21.40 10.00
CA SER A 40 4.44 -22.06 9.25
C SER A 40 5.25 -21.06 8.42
N ASN A 41 6.51 -21.35 8.17
CA ASN A 41 7.35 -20.51 7.30
C ASN A 41 6.76 -20.32 5.89
N LEU A 42 6.04 -21.32 5.36
CA LEU A 42 5.42 -21.22 4.03
C LEU A 42 4.18 -20.33 4.06
N SER A 43 3.38 -20.35 5.13
CA SER A 43 2.25 -19.44 5.25
C SER A 43 2.71 -18.00 5.44
N ASP A 44 3.76 -17.76 6.22
CA ASP A 44 4.36 -16.45 6.36
C ASP A 44 4.96 -15.95 5.04
N PHE A 45 5.69 -16.80 4.33
CA PHE A 45 6.23 -16.45 3.01
C PHE A 45 5.11 -16.03 2.03
N PHE A 46 4.02 -16.80 1.95
CA PHE A 46 2.89 -16.45 1.10
C PHE A 46 2.25 -15.13 1.53
N PHE A 47 2.07 -14.93 2.84
CA PHE A 47 1.55 -13.67 3.39
C PHE A 47 2.43 -12.47 3.01
N GLN A 48 3.74 -12.58 3.18
CA GLN A 48 4.67 -11.51 2.84
C GLN A 48 4.74 -11.24 1.33
N VAL A 49 4.62 -12.28 0.49
CA VAL A 49 4.61 -12.10 -0.98
C VAL A 49 3.48 -11.19 -1.45
N VAL A 50 2.28 -11.31 -0.86
CA VAL A 50 1.15 -10.44 -1.25
C VAL A 50 1.34 -8.99 -0.79
N PHE A 51 2.09 -8.75 0.29
CA PHE A 51 2.46 -7.41 0.74
C PHE A 51 3.48 -6.75 -0.21
N VAL A 52 4.49 -7.50 -0.62
CA VAL A 52 5.46 -7.07 -1.64
C VAL A 52 4.74 -6.76 -2.96
N ALA A 53 3.83 -7.64 -3.39
CA ALA A 53 3.02 -7.44 -4.58
C ALA A 53 2.14 -6.18 -4.46
N THR A 54 1.59 -5.90 -3.28
CA THR A 54 0.81 -4.69 -3.02
C THR A 54 1.64 -3.42 -3.22
N ALA A 55 2.87 -3.36 -2.70
CA ALA A 55 3.75 -2.21 -2.92
C ALA A 55 4.01 -1.96 -4.41
N MET A 56 4.20 -3.02 -5.21
CA MET A 56 4.37 -2.89 -6.66
C MET A 56 3.07 -2.54 -7.37
N SER A 57 1.93 -3.05 -6.91
CA SER A 57 0.62 -2.71 -7.45
C SER A 57 0.29 -1.21 -7.32
N ILE A 58 0.74 -0.56 -6.23
CA ILE A 58 0.61 0.90 -6.06
C ILE A 58 1.33 1.64 -7.19
N VAL A 59 2.51 1.20 -7.58
CA VAL A 59 3.27 1.79 -8.69
C VAL A 59 2.50 1.70 -9.99
N SER A 60 1.81 0.58 -10.25
CA SER A 60 1.09 0.36 -11.51
C SER A 60 0.04 1.43 -11.79
N GLY A 61 -0.74 1.82 -10.76
CA GLY A 61 -1.76 2.86 -10.88
C GLY A 61 -1.17 4.24 -11.22
N ALA A 62 -0.04 4.60 -10.61
CA ALA A 62 0.59 5.89 -10.82
C ALA A 62 1.22 6.05 -12.21
N VAL A 63 1.65 4.97 -12.86
CA VAL A 63 2.31 5.00 -14.17
C VAL A 63 1.40 4.57 -15.33
N ALA A 64 0.14 4.25 -15.03
CA ALA A 64 -0.84 3.76 -15.98
C ALA A 64 -0.98 4.66 -17.23
N GLU A 65 -1.45 4.08 -18.34
CA GLU A 65 -1.78 4.71 -19.62
C GLU A 65 -0.59 5.22 -20.46
N ARG A 66 0.66 5.20 -19.94
CA ARG A 66 1.82 5.74 -20.67
C ARG A 66 3.14 5.02 -20.45
N MET A 67 3.18 4.01 -19.62
CA MET A 67 4.40 3.23 -19.36
C MET A 67 4.45 1.97 -20.23
N LYS A 68 5.63 1.65 -20.76
CA LYS A 68 5.89 0.37 -21.43
C LYS A 68 5.77 -0.79 -20.46
N LEU A 69 5.00 -1.80 -20.82
CA LEU A 69 4.69 -2.98 -19.99
C LEU A 69 5.96 -3.72 -19.52
N TRP A 70 6.89 -3.97 -20.43
CA TRP A 70 8.11 -4.70 -20.10
C TRP A 70 9.07 -3.90 -19.21
N SER A 71 9.09 -2.57 -19.34
CA SER A 71 9.85 -1.70 -18.43
C SER A 71 9.25 -1.70 -17.03
N PHE A 72 7.92 -1.75 -16.93
CA PHE A 72 7.21 -1.93 -15.66
C PHE A 72 7.58 -3.27 -15.00
N PHE A 73 7.53 -4.39 -15.74
CA PHE A 73 7.89 -5.70 -15.19
C PHE A 73 9.37 -5.79 -14.78
N LEU A 74 10.28 -5.17 -15.53
CA LEU A 74 11.69 -5.11 -15.14
C LEU A 74 11.85 -4.38 -13.79
N PHE A 75 11.17 -3.26 -13.61
CA PHE A 75 11.19 -2.57 -12.31
C PHE A 75 10.48 -3.37 -11.21
N ALA A 76 9.40 -4.10 -11.54
CA ALA A 76 8.72 -4.97 -10.59
C ALA A 76 9.66 -6.00 -9.97
N VAL A 77 10.52 -6.64 -10.78
CA VAL A 77 11.55 -7.57 -10.28
C VAL A 77 12.51 -6.86 -9.33
N ILE A 78 12.93 -5.63 -9.64
CA ILE A 78 13.85 -4.86 -8.81
C ILE A 78 13.21 -4.43 -7.48
N LEU A 79 11.98 -3.88 -7.55
CA LEU A 79 11.28 -3.45 -6.34
C LEU A 79 10.99 -4.63 -5.41
N THR A 80 10.42 -5.70 -5.96
CA THR A 80 9.98 -6.85 -5.16
C THR A 80 11.13 -7.73 -4.68
N GLY A 81 12.19 -7.85 -5.46
CA GLY A 81 13.35 -8.69 -5.14
C GLY A 81 14.46 -8.00 -4.35
N PHE A 82 14.53 -6.68 -4.38
CA PHE A 82 15.63 -5.94 -3.76
C PHE A 82 15.16 -4.76 -2.89
N ILE A 83 14.47 -3.76 -3.47
CA ILE A 83 14.22 -2.49 -2.75
C ILE A 83 13.32 -2.71 -1.53
N TYR A 84 12.21 -3.41 -1.72
CA TYR A 84 11.23 -3.70 -0.67
C TYR A 84 11.78 -4.59 0.44
N PRO A 85 12.42 -5.75 0.15
CA PRO A 85 12.92 -6.64 1.20
C PRO A 85 13.94 -5.99 2.13
N VAL A 86 14.76 -5.09 1.63
CA VAL A 86 15.76 -4.38 2.44
C VAL A 86 15.09 -3.52 3.51
N GLN A 87 14.13 -2.68 3.15
CA GLN A 87 13.45 -1.82 4.11
C GLN A 87 12.43 -2.58 4.96
N GLY A 88 11.80 -3.62 4.42
CA GLY A 88 10.92 -4.51 5.18
C GLY A 88 11.66 -5.21 6.31
N TYR A 89 12.90 -5.62 6.08
CA TYR A 89 13.76 -6.19 7.12
C TYR A 89 14.01 -5.20 8.28
N TRP A 90 14.12 -3.90 8.02
CA TRP A 90 14.41 -2.92 9.06
C TRP A 90 13.34 -2.89 10.17
N LYS A 91 12.07 -3.16 9.82
CA LYS A 91 10.97 -3.26 10.80
C LYS A 91 10.60 -4.71 11.08
N TRP A 92 10.07 -5.42 10.11
CA TRP A 92 9.46 -6.73 10.33
C TRP A 92 10.47 -7.88 10.43
N GLY A 93 11.71 -7.67 9.99
CA GLY A 93 12.81 -8.60 10.19
C GLY A 93 13.58 -8.41 11.51
N ALA A 94 13.01 -7.72 12.49
CA ALA A 94 13.68 -7.33 13.74
C ALA A 94 14.99 -6.54 13.50
N GLY A 95 14.97 -5.66 12.50
CA GLY A 95 16.11 -4.81 12.15
C GLY A 95 16.22 -3.57 13.04
N TRP A 96 16.99 -2.60 12.56
CA TRP A 96 17.34 -1.42 13.35
C TRP A 96 16.17 -0.44 13.58
N LEU A 97 15.19 -0.36 12.67
CA LEU A 97 13.98 0.44 12.91
C LEU A 97 13.10 -0.16 14.00
N ASP A 98 12.99 -1.49 14.04
CA ASP A 98 12.28 -2.19 15.10
C ASP A 98 12.98 -1.95 16.45
N ALA A 99 14.29 -2.10 16.48
CA ALA A 99 15.09 -1.81 17.67
C ALA A 99 15.01 -0.32 18.12
N ALA A 100 14.75 0.60 17.21
CA ALA A 100 14.54 2.02 17.50
C ALA A 100 13.11 2.35 17.97
N GLY A 101 12.21 1.36 18.04
CA GLY A 101 10.83 1.54 18.48
C GLY A 101 9.87 2.07 17.39
N PHE A 102 10.23 1.94 16.12
CA PHE A 102 9.31 2.27 15.02
C PHE A 102 8.15 1.26 15.00
N LEU A 103 6.92 1.76 14.96
CA LEU A 103 5.70 0.96 14.93
C LEU A 103 5.00 1.10 13.58
N ASP A 104 4.72 -0.03 12.96
CA ASP A 104 3.95 -0.14 11.73
C ASP A 104 3.37 -1.56 11.65
N PHE A 105 2.15 -1.73 12.16
CA PHE A 105 1.52 -3.03 12.36
C PHE A 105 1.36 -3.80 11.05
N ALA A 106 0.66 -3.21 10.08
CA ALA A 106 0.38 -3.87 8.82
C ALA A 106 0.96 -3.14 7.58
N GLY A 107 1.70 -2.03 7.74
CA GLY A 107 2.49 -1.47 6.66
C GLY A 107 2.01 -0.18 6.02
N SER A 108 1.45 0.79 6.78
CA SER A 108 1.24 2.15 6.24
C SER A 108 2.52 2.73 5.65
N GLY A 109 3.68 2.46 6.28
CA GLY A 109 5.01 2.84 5.80
C GLY A 109 5.66 1.78 4.95
N VAL A 110 5.82 0.59 5.53
CA VAL A 110 6.58 -0.52 4.93
C VAL A 110 6.01 -0.95 3.57
N VAL A 111 4.68 -0.88 3.40
CA VAL A 111 4.01 -1.27 2.14
C VAL A 111 3.55 -0.03 1.36
N HIS A 112 2.67 0.77 1.97
CA HIS A 112 1.95 1.82 1.24
C HIS A 112 2.85 3.00 0.89
N MET A 113 3.55 3.58 1.85
CA MET A 113 4.50 4.67 1.57
C MET A 113 5.68 4.19 0.71
N CYS A 114 6.13 2.93 0.86
CA CYS A 114 7.12 2.31 0.00
C CYS A 114 6.65 2.32 -1.46
N GLY A 115 5.48 1.78 -1.75
CA GLY A 115 4.91 1.77 -3.10
C GLY A 115 4.76 3.18 -3.68
N ALA A 116 4.28 4.13 -2.86
CA ALA A 116 4.10 5.52 -3.26
C ALA A 116 5.42 6.25 -3.53
N ALA A 117 6.47 6.00 -2.75
CA ALA A 117 7.81 6.58 -2.98
C ALA A 117 8.42 6.06 -4.28
N ALA A 118 8.27 4.76 -4.57
CA ALA A 118 8.71 4.15 -5.82
C ALA A 118 7.90 4.68 -7.03
N ALA A 119 6.59 4.85 -6.84
CA ALA A 119 5.69 5.44 -7.82
C ALA A 119 6.07 6.90 -8.14
N LEU A 120 6.30 7.72 -7.11
CA LEU A 120 6.70 9.12 -7.28
C LEU A 120 8.00 9.22 -8.07
N ALA A 121 9.01 8.41 -7.76
CA ALA A 121 10.26 8.37 -8.52
C ALA A 121 10.02 8.03 -10.00
N GLY A 122 9.15 7.04 -10.27
CA GLY A 122 8.77 6.66 -11.63
C GLY A 122 8.04 7.77 -12.38
N VAL A 123 7.02 8.37 -11.77
CA VAL A 123 6.20 9.43 -12.37
C VAL A 123 7.02 10.68 -12.72
N LEU A 124 7.97 11.08 -11.87
CA LEU A 124 8.86 12.22 -12.14
C LEU A 124 9.75 11.99 -13.37
N LEU A 125 10.17 10.75 -13.62
CA LEU A 125 10.97 10.39 -14.78
C LEU A 125 10.13 10.12 -16.04
N LEU A 126 8.91 9.59 -15.87
CA LEU A 126 8.00 9.24 -16.94
C LEU A 126 7.31 10.47 -17.54
N GLY A 127 6.93 11.43 -16.69
CA GLY A 127 6.16 12.61 -17.06
C GLY A 127 4.64 12.38 -17.04
N ALA A 128 3.91 13.45 -17.29
CA ALA A 128 2.45 13.45 -17.30
C ALA A 128 1.89 12.84 -18.59
N ARG A 129 0.65 12.32 -18.52
CA ARG A 129 -0.12 11.89 -19.71
C ARG A 129 -0.32 13.05 -20.67
N LYS A 130 -0.42 12.73 -21.95
CA LYS A 130 -0.71 13.73 -23.00
C LYS A 130 -2.05 14.42 -22.73
N GLY A 131 -2.04 15.74 -22.84
CA GLY A 131 -3.23 16.56 -22.61
C GLY A 131 -3.60 16.77 -21.14
N LYS A 132 -2.94 16.13 -20.17
CA LYS A 132 -3.24 16.34 -18.73
C LYS A 132 -3.02 17.77 -18.28
N TYR A 133 -1.98 18.41 -18.75
CA TYR A 133 -1.67 19.81 -18.45
C TYR A 133 -1.61 20.64 -19.74
N GLY A 134 -2.41 21.69 -19.81
CA GLY A 134 -2.45 22.57 -21.00
C GLY A 134 -1.32 23.59 -21.03
N PRO A 135 -1.14 24.30 -22.16
CA PRO A 135 -0.03 25.25 -22.37
C PRO A 135 0.02 26.39 -21.38
N GLN A 136 -1.11 26.79 -20.81
CA GLN A 136 -1.22 27.86 -19.80
C GLN A 136 -1.17 27.31 -18.38
N GLY A 137 -0.86 26.02 -18.21
CA GLY A 137 -0.76 25.37 -16.91
C GLY A 137 -2.08 24.87 -16.34
N GLN A 138 -3.17 24.97 -17.08
CA GLN A 138 -4.47 24.41 -16.68
C GLN A 138 -4.39 22.90 -16.53
N VAL A 139 -5.13 22.38 -15.53
CA VAL A 139 -5.28 20.95 -15.30
C VAL A 139 -6.53 20.45 -16.02
N ASN A 140 -6.36 19.52 -16.94
CA ASN A 140 -7.47 18.90 -17.66
C ASN A 140 -7.88 17.62 -16.95
N ALA A 141 -9.19 17.43 -16.73
CA ALA A 141 -9.70 16.20 -16.21
C ALA A 141 -9.59 15.09 -17.25
N ILE A 142 -9.00 13.96 -16.87
CA ILE A 142 -9.02 12.71 -17.66
C ILE A 142 -9.81 11.70 -16.81
N PRO A 143 -11.12 11.54 -17.05
CA PRO A 143 -11.95 10.65 -16.26
C PRO A 143 -11.59 9.18 -16.52
N GLY A 144 -11.80 8.33 -15.52
CA GLY A 144 -11.66 6.88 -15.69
C GLY A 144 -12.67 6.34 -16.68
N ALA A 145 -12.27 5.35 -17.48
CA ALA A 145 -13.10 4.76 -18.52
C ALA A 145 -14.36 4.06 -17.99
N ASN A 146 -14.30 3.50 -16.77
CA ASN A 146 -15.41 2.75 -16.18
C ASN A 146 -15.50 2.99 -14.67
N LEU A 147 -16.29 3.99 -14.24
CA LEU A 147 -16.47 4.32 -12.83
C LEU A 147 -17.20 3.22 -12.01
N PRO A 148 -18.22 2.51 -12.53
CA PRO A 148 -18.79 1.36 -11.84
C PRO A 148 -17.75 0.27 -11.56
N LEU A 149 -16.86 -0.04 -12.49
CA LEU A 149 -15.79 -1.01 -12.30
C LEU A 149 -14.74 -0.51 -11.28
N ALA A 150 -14.43 0.79 -11.29
CA ALA A 150 -13.57 1.41 -10.29
C ALA A 150 -14.18 1.32 -8.87
N ALA A 151 -15.49 1.54 -8.75
CA ALA A 151 -16.19 1.36 -7.48
C ALA A 151 -16.16 -0.11 -7.00
N LEU A 152 -16.41 -1.06 -7.90
CA LEU A 152 -16.30 -2.49 -7.60
C LEU A 152 -14.87 -2.85 -7.17
N GLY A 153 -13.85 -2.35 -7.85
CA GLY A 153 -12.43 -2.54 -7.50
C GLY A 153 -12.13 -2.02 -6.09
N THR A 154 -12.64 -0.85 -5.73
CA THR A 154 -12.49 -0.29 -4.38
C THR A 154 -13.16 -1.17 -3.32
N LEU A 155 -14.35 -1.71 -3.58
CA LEU A 155 -15.02 -2.63 -2.65
C LEU A 155 -14.28 -3.95 -2.49
N ILE A 156 -13.67 -4.48 -3.56
CA ILE A 156 -12.81 -5.68 -3.52
C ILE A 156 -11.55 -5.38 -2.68
N LEU A 157 -10.92 -4.22 -2.85
CA LEU A 157 -9.78 -3.81 -2.03
C LEU A 157 -10.17 -3.64 -0.56
N TRP A 158 -11.34 -3.05 -0.27
CA TRP A 158 -11.86 -2.93 1.10
C TRP A 158 -12.09 -4.30 1.73
N LEU A 159 -12.71 -5.23 0.99
CA LEU A 159 -12.88 -6.60 1.46
C LEU A 159 -11.52 -7.28 1.72
N GLY A 160 -10.57 -7.13 0.81
CA GLY A 160 -9.20 -7.67 0.94
C GLY A 160 -8.45 -7.08 2.15
N TRP A 161 -8.79 -5.84 2.54
CA TRP A 161 -8.13 -5.17 3.65
C TRP A 161 -8.42 -5.77 5.02
N PHE A 162 -9.54 -6.46 5.18
CA PHE A 162 -9.77 -7.28 6.38
C PHE A 162 -8.71 -8.39 6.49
N GLY A 163 -8.37 -9.04 5.37
CA GLY A 163 -7.25 -9.97 5.33
C GLY A 163 -5.89 -9.31 5.51
N PHE A 164 -5.71 -8.13 4.92
CA PHE A 164 -4.46 -7.36 5.03
C PHE A 164 -4.17 -6.98 6.49
N ASN A 165 -5.09 -6.30 7.17
CA ASN A 165 -4.90 -5.87 8.55
C ASN A 165 -5.13 -7.00 9.54
N GLY A 166 -6.21 -7.78 9.41
CA GLY A 166 -6.52 -8.86 10.34
C GLY A 166 -5.55 -10.04 10.25
N GLY A 167 -5.06 -10.34 9.03
CA GLY A 167 -4.00 -11.33 8.83
C GLY A 167 -2.68 -10.92 9.48
N SER A 168 -2.43 -9.61 9.64
CA SER A 168 -1.23 -9.08 10.31
C SER A 168 -1.20 -9.30 11.83
N GLU A 169 -2.29 -9.77 12.44
CA GLU A 169 -2.28 -10.31 13.81
C GLU A 169 -1.48 -11.62 13.89
N LEU A 170 -1.29 -12.30 12.75
CA LEU A 170 -0.48 -13.50 12.54
C LEU A 170 -0.95 -14.75 13.30
N LYS A 171 -2.02 -14.68 14.06
CA LYS A 171 -2.54 -15.78 14.87
C LYS A 171 -4.02 -15.61 15.20
N VAL A 172 -4.70 -16.74 15.46
CA VAL A 172 -6.11 -16.78 15.83
C VAL A 172 -6.41 -18.06 16.63
N SER A 173 -5.48 -18.44 17.53
CA SER A 173 -5.47 -19.73 18.20
C SER A 173 -6.29 -19.78 19.49
N ASP A 174 -6.70 -18.62 20.02
CA ASP A 174 -7.53 -18.52 21.22
C ASP A 174 -8.55 -17.38 21.12
N VAL A 175 -9.39 -17.24 22.16
CA VAL A 175 -10.45 -16.19 22.20
C VAL A 175 -9.87 -14.79 22.24
N GLY A 176 -8.73 -14.58 22.89
CA GLY A 176 -8.08 -13.27 22.97
C GLY A 176 -7.60 -12.82 21.59
N GLU A 177 -6.91 -13.68 20.86
CA GLU A 177 -6.44 -13.44 19.51
C GLU A 177 -7.60 -13.27 18.50
N ALA A 178 -8.65 -14.07 18.62
CA ALA A 178 -9.85 -13.91 17.80
C ALA A 178 -10.54 -12.55 18.05
N ASN A 179 -10.58 -12.07 19.31
CA ASN A 179 -11.08 -10.75 19.64
C ASN A 179 -10.19 -9.63 19.09
N ALA A 180 -8.87 -9.80 19.09
CA ALA A 180 -7.92 -8.86 18.49
C ALA A 180 -8.19 -8.71 16.98
N VAL A 181 -8.29 -9.83 16.25
CA VAL A 181 -8.65 -9.82 14.82
C VAL A 181 -10.00 -9.15 14.59
N ALA A 182 -11.01 -9.44 15.42
CA ALA A 182 -12.33 -8.82 15.30
C ALA A 182 -12.26 -7.29 15.51
N LEU A 183 -11.49 -6.81 16.49
CA LEU A 183 -11.28 -5.38 16.73
C LEU A 183 -10.56 -4.72 15.55
N VAL A 184 -9.53 -5.37 15.00
CA VAL A 184 -8.83 -4.92 13.78
C VAL A 184 -9.80 -4.77 12.62
N PHE A 185 -10.74 -5.71 12.42
CA PHE A 185 -11.78 -5.61 11.39
C PHE A 185 -12.70 -4.42 11.62
N VAL A 186 -13.19 -4.23 12.86
CA VAL A 186 -14.05 -3.09 13.20
C VAL A 186 -13.31 -1.78 12.91
N ASN A 187 -12.10 -1.60 13.40
CA ASN A 187 -11.33 -0.38 13.24
C ASN A 187 -10.97 -0.11 11.77
N THR A 188 -10.63 -1.15 11.01
CA THR A 188 -10.38 -1.06 9.58
C THR A 188 -11.62 -0.57 8.83
N ASN A 189 -12.80 -1.13 9.12
CA ASN A 189 -14.07 -0.72 8.52
C ASN A 189 -14.46 0.72 8.91
N MET A 190 -14.32 1.07 10.17
CA MET A 190 -14.65 2.41 10.68
C MET A 190 -13.76 3.50 10.09
N ALA A 191 -12.47 3.22 9.93
CA ALA A 191 -11.54 4.16 9.30
C ALA A 191 -11.85 4.34 7.80
N ALA A 192 -12.15 3.26 7.08
CA ALA A 192 -12.56 3.33 5.68
C ALA A 192 -13.84 4.18 5.50
N ALA A 193 -14.84 3.94 6.34
CA ALA A 193 -16.09 4.72 6.32
C ALA A 193 -15.85 6.20 6.65
N GLY A 194 -15.03 6.50 7.65
CA GLY A 194 -14.62 7.86 8.00
C GLY A 194 -13.93 8.55 6.83
N GLY A 195 -12.96 7.91 6.21
CA GLY A 195 -12.22 8.43 5.06
C GLY A 195 -13.13 8.71 3.87
N LEU A 196 -14.01 7.78 3.52
CA LEU A 196 -14.98 7.93 2.43
C LEU A 196 -15.88 9.15 2.65
N VAL A 197 -16.51 9.24 3.84
CA VAL A 197 -17.49 10.29 4.15
C VAL A 197 -16.82 11.67 4.12
N PHE A 198 -15.64 11.82 4.73
CA PHE A 198 -14.98 13.12 4.81
C PHE A 198 -14.36 13.54 3.47
N ALA A 199 -13.86 12.63 2.65
CA ALA A 199 -13.43 12.92 1.29
C ALA A 199 -14.62 13.36 0.42
N LEU A 200 -15.77 12.68 0.53
CA LEU A 200 -16.98 13.04 -0.18
C LEU A 200 -17.50 14.43 0.22
N LEU A 201 -17.54 14.72 1.52
CA LEU A 201 -17.96 16.03 2.04
C LEU A 201 -17.01 17.14 1.57
N LEU A 202 -15.71 16.94 1.65
CA LEU A 202 -14.72 17.92 1.20
C LEU A 202 -14.80 18.15 -0.31
N SER A 203 -14.95 17.11 -1.11
CA SER A 203 -15.13 17.24 -2.57
C SER A 203 -16.40 18.02 -2.90
N ARG A 204 -17.49 17.77 -2.18
CA ARG A 204 -18.74 18.54 -2.33
C ARG A 204 -18.55 20.04 -2.00
N LEU A 205 -17.80 20.32 -0.94
CA LEU A 205 -17.54 21.71 -0.53
C LEU A 205 -16.63 22.46 -1.52
N TRP A 206 -15.60 21.78 -2.04
CA TRP A 206 -14.60 22.43 -2.91
C TRP A 206 -15.02 22.49 -4.37
N PHE A 207 -15.67 21.44 -4.88
CA PHE A 207 -16.02 21.33 -6.31
C PHE A 207 -17.50 21.60 -6.59
N GLY A 208 -18.31 21.88 -5.55
CA GLY A 208 -19.73 22.15 -5.68
C GLY A 208 -20.58 20.89 -5.93
N LYS A 209 -19.95 19.75 -6.21
CA LYS A 209 -20.60 18.44 -6.41
C LYS A 209 -19.84 17.36 -5.67
N ALA A 210 -20.57 16.34 -5.20
CA ALA A 210 -19.95 15.14 -4.66
C ALA A 210 -19.23 14.39 -5.79
N ASP A 211 -17.98 14.04 -5.56
CA ASP A 211 -17.12 13.36 -6.54
C ASP A 211 -16.92 11.90 -6.11
N LEU A 212 -17.32 10.96 -6.99
CA LEU A 212 -17.19 9.53 -6.72
C LEU A 212 -15.73 9.12 -6.59
N THR A 213 -14.84 9.64 -7.43
CA THR A 213 -13.43 9.23 -7.42
C THR A 213 -12.74 9.69 -6.14
N MET A 214 -13.10 10.88 -5.62
CA MET A 214 -12.63 11.36 -4.32
C MET A 214 -13.17 10.50 -3.17
N ALA A 215 -14.44 10.06 -3.24
CA ALA A 215 -15.01 9.16 -2.23
C ALA A 215 -14.31 7.80 -2.21
N LEU A 216 -14.03 7.21 -3.39
CA LEU A 216 -13.31 5.94 -3.51
C LEU A 216 -11.88 6.06 -2.97
N ASN A 217 -11.16 7.12 -3.34
CA ASN A 217 -9.85 7.41 -2.77
C ASN A 217 -9.91 7.69 -1.27
N GLY A 218 -10.99 8.32 -0.79
CA GLY A 218 -11.24 8.54 0.64
C GLY A 218 -11.39 7.24 1.43
N ALA A 219 -12.10 6.25 0.89
CA ALA A 219 -12.22 4.93 1.50
C ALA A 219 -10.83 4.26 1.63
N LEU A 220 -10.06 4.23 0.52
CA LEU A 220 -8.72 3.66 0.52
C LEU A 220 -7.77 4.44 1.45
N ALA A 221 -7.87 5.77 1.49
CA ALA A 221 -7.11 6.61 2.41
C ALA A 221 -7.39 6.28 3.88
N GLY A 222 -8.67 6.05 4.23
CA GLY A 222 -9.05 5.60 5.58
C GLY A 222 -8.43 4.25 5.92
N LEU A 223 -8.46 3.30 4.97
CA LEU A 223 -7.83 1.99 5.10
C LEU A 223 -6.32 2.11 5.32
N VAL A 224 -5.62 2.91 4.51
CA VAL A 224 -4.17 3.14 4.66
C VAL A 224 -3.84 3.82 5.99
N ALA A 225 -4.64 4.82 6.40
CA ALA A 225 -4.40 5.58 7.63
C ALA A 225 -4.42 4.70 8.89
N ILE A 226 -5.30 3.68 8.94
CA ILE A 226 -5.43 2.79 10.10
C ILE A 226 -4.45 1.61 10.07
N THR A 227 -3.85 1.32 8.92
CA THR A 227 -3.02 0.13 8.70
C THR A 227 -1.77 0.08 9.59
N ALA A 228 -1.23 1.24 10.01
CA ALA A 228 -0.08 1.29 10.92
C ALA A 228 -0.40 0.82 12.34
N GLU A 229 -1.66 1.00 12.79
CA GLU A 229 -2.08 0.63 14.13
C GLU A 229 -3.61 0.44 14.20
N PRO A 230 -4.15 -0.70 13.74
CA PRO A 230 -5.58 -0.96 13.79
C PRO A 230 -6.05 -1.55 15.13
N LEU A 231 -5.14 -1.97 16.03
CA LEU A 231 -5.47 -2.73 17.23
C LEU A 231 -5.73 -1.85 18.46
N THR A 232 -4.96 -0.77 18.65
CA THR A 232 -5.06 0.07 19.86
C THR A 232 -6.16 1.14 19.83
N PRO A 233 -6.55 1.73 18.67
CA PRO A 233 -7.58 2.76 18.65
C PRO A 233 -8.95 2.23 19.06
N THR A 234 -9.75 3.09 19.72
CA THR A 234 -11.19 2.84 19.81
C THR A 234 -11.83 2.98 18.43
N PRO A 235 -13.01 2.38 18.17
CA PRO A 235 -13.70 2.53 16.88
C PRO A 235 -13.95 3.99 16.48
N LEU A 236 -14.24 4.88 17.45
CA LEU A 236 -14.38 6.31 17.19
C LEU A 236 -13.03 6.95 16.78
N ALA A 237 -11.94 6.62 17.47
CA ALA A 237 -10.62 7.10 17.12
C ALA A 237 -10.20 6.60 15.72
N ALA A 238 -10.47 5.34 15.39
CA ALA A 238 -10.23 4.78 14.06
C ALA A 238 -11.02 5.55 12.98
N THR A 239 -12.29 5.88 13.23
CA THR A 239 -13.12 6.70 12.34
C THR A 239 -12.49 8.08 12.11
N MET A 240 -12.00 8.73 13.17
CA MET A 240 -11.37 10.06 13.07
C MET A 240 -10.01 10.01 12.35
N ILE A 241 -9.21 8.97 12.58
CA ILE A 241 -7.95 8.74 11.84
C ILE A 241 -8.25 8.60 10.35
N GLY A 242 -9.25 7.80 10.00
CA GLY A 242 -9.71 7.65 8.63
C GLY A 242 -10.27 8.95 8.04
N ALA A 243 -11.06 9.70 8.79
CA ALA A 243 -11.64 10.99 8.38
C ALA A 243 -10.55 12.01 8.00
N VAL A 244 -9.49 12.13 8.82
CA VAL A 244 -8.32 12.96 8.49
C VAL A 244 -7.63 12.44 7.23
N GLY A 245 -7.48 11.13 7.08
CA GLY A 245 -6.96 10.50 5.85
C GLY A 245 -7.76 10.89 4.62
N GLY A 246 -9.10 10.87 4.72
CA GLY A 246 -10.01 11.30 3.66
C GLY A 246 -9.88 12.77 3.28
N VAL A 247 -9.67 13.65 4.24
CA VAL A 247 -9.36 15.06 3.97
C VAL A 247 -7.99 15.22 3.29
N LEU A 248 -6.97 14.55 3.83
CA LEU A 248 -5.61 14.64 3.32
C LEU A 248 -5.47 14.13 1.88
N VAL A 249 -6.20 13.07 1.52
CA VAL A 249 -6.11 12.53 0.14
C VAL A 249 -6.65 13.52 -0.88
N VAL A 250 -7.79 14.17 -0.61
CA VAL A 250 -8.36 15.18 -1.51
C VAL A 250 -7.41 16.37 -1.67
N VAL A 251 -6.86 16.88 -0.55
CA VAL A 251 -5.86 17.95 -0.55
C VAL A 251 -4.63 17.56 -1.36
N SER A 252 -4.12 16.35 -1.14
CA SER A 252 -2.93 15.82 -1.81
C SER A 252 -3.12 15.66 -3.31
N ILE A 253 -4.24 15.10 -3.77
CA ILE A 253 -4.57 14.96 -5.19
C ILE A 253 -4.56 16.33 -5.87
N VAL A 254 -5.25 17.31 -5.29
CA VAL A 254 -5.29 18.68 -5.84
C VAL A 254 -3.90 19.34 -5.82
N MET A 255 -3.10 19.08 -4.80
CA MET A 255 -1.73 19.61 -4.70
C MET A 255 -0.80 18.99 -5.74
N LEU A 256 -0.84 17.67 -5.95
CA LEU A 256 -0.03 16.99 -6.97
C LEU A 256 -0.38 17.50 -8.38
N ASP A 257 -1.68 17.69 -8.66
CA ASP A 257 -2.11 18.28 -9.93
C ASP A 257 -1.55 19.70 -10.14
N LYS A 258 -1.55 20.54 -9.09
CA LYS A 258 -0.93 21.89 -9.14
C LYS A 258 0.58 21.82 -9.35
N LEU A 259 1.24 20.81 -8.80
CA LEU A 259 2.68 20.57 -8.98
C LEU A 259 2.98 19.89 -10.33
N LYS A 260 1.97 19.61 -11.14
CA LYS A 260 2.06 18.90 -12.42
C LYS A 260 2.66 17.48 -12.31
N ILE A 261 2.38 16.83 -11.21
CA ILE A 261 2.69 15.43 -10.97
C ILE A 261 1.42 14.62 -11.29
N ASP A 262 1.41 13.95 -12.44
CA ASP A 262 0.25 13.22 -12.92
C ASP A 262 0.18 11.82 -12.26
N ASP A 263 -0.73 11.69 -11.31
CA ASP A 263 -1.07 10.46 -10.61
C ASP A 263 -2.50 10.03 -11.01
N PRO A 264 -2.66 9.17 -12.03
CA PRO A 264 -3.96 8.89 -12.66
C PRO A 264 -5.06 8.44 -11.72
N VAL A 265 -4.71 7.67 -10.69
CA VAL A 265 -5.67 7.07 -9.76
C VAL A 265 -5.57 7.60 -8.33
N GLY A 266 -4.67 8.54 -8.07
CA GLY A 266 -4.43 9.06 -6.72
C GLY A 266 -3.57 8.14 -5.85
N ALA A 267 -2.81 7.22 -6.44
CA ALA A 267 -2.02 6.23 -5.72
C ALA A 267 -0.96 6.86 -4.80
N ILE A 268 -0.24 7.88 -5.28
CA ILE A 268 0.77 8.59 -4.48
C ILE A 268 0.09 9.32 -3.31
N SER A 269 -1.06 9.93 -3.55
CA SER A 269 -1.83 10.65 -2.52
C SER A 269 -2.36 9.71 -1.45
N VAL A 270 -3.01 8.61 -1.85
CA VAL A 270 -3.57 7.61 -0.93
C VAL A 270 -2.46 6.92 -0.13
N HIS A 271 -1.45 6.40 -0.82
CA HIS A 271 -0.48 5.52 -0.17
C HIS A 271 0.74 6.26 0.39
N GLY A 272 1.13 7.40 -0.20
CA GLY A 272 2.25 8.22 0.26
C GLY A 272 1.82 9.20 1.35
N THR A 273 1.03 10.21 0.97
CA THR A 273 0.60 11.26 1.91
C THR A 273 -0.16 10.67 3.11
N VAL A 274 -1.13 9.79 2.86
CA VAL A 274 -1.91 9.21 3.94
C VAL A 274 -1.17 8.07 4.64
N GLY A 275 -0.24 7.37 3.99
CA GLY A 275 0.66 6.43 4.66
C GLY A 275 1.53 7.12 5.72
N ILE A 276 2.07 8.31 5.42
CA ILE A 276 2.78 9.15 6.40
C ILE A 276 1.85 9.55 7.55
N TRP A 277 0.61 9.95 7.23
CA TRP A 277 -0.39 10.26 8.27
C TRP A 277 -0.66 9.06 9.16
N GLY A 278 -0.87 7.87 8.58
CA GLY A 278 -1.11 6.64 9.35
C GLY A 278 0.00 6.35 10.36
N LEU A 279 1.26 6.49 9.93
CA LEU A 279 2.42 6.33 10.82
C LEU A 279 2.45 7.37 11.95
N LEU A 280 2.11 8.62 11.67
CA LEU A 280 2.04 9.66 12.69
C LEU A 280 0.85 9.47 13.64
N ALA A 281 -0.27 8.94 13.14
CA ALA A 281 -1.47 8.68 13.92
C ALA A 281 -1.24 7.64 15.03
N VAL A 282 -0.28 6.72 14.86
CA VAL A 282 0.11 5.76 15.91
C VAL A 282 0.43 6.46 17.22
N CYS A 283 1.10 7.63 17.17
CA CYS A 283 1.47 8.40 18.36
C CYS A 283 0.27 8.90 19.19
N PHE A 284 -0.93 8.92 18.64
CA PHE A 284 -2.14 9.36 19.36
C PHE A 284 -2.89 8.22 20.06
N THR A 285 -2.61 6.98 19.66
CA THR A 285 -3.41 5.82 20.08
C THR A 285 -2.60 4.72 20.74
N ASN A 286 -1.30 4.65 20.49
CA ASN A 286 -0.42 3.66 21.07
C ASN A 286 0.58 4.33 22.05
N PRO A 287 0.53 4.00 23.37
CA PRO A 287 1.41 4.62 24.37
C PRO A 287 2.89 4.27 24.17
N ASP A 288 3.22 3.19 23.47
CA ASP A 288 4.59 2.77 23.20
C ASP A 288 5.22 3.54 22.03
N ALA A 289 4.39 4.28 21.26
CA ALA A 289 4.85 5.04 20.11
C ALA A 289 5.56 6.33 20.52
N THR A 290 6.66 6.64 19.87
CA THR A 290 7.32 7.93 19.99
C THR A 290 7.37 8.64 18.64
N LEU A 291 7.13 9.94 18.63
CA LEU A 291 7.20 10.74 17.40
C LEU A 291 8.58 10.64 16.72
N GLY A 292 9.64 10.56 17.52
CA GLY A 292 11.01 10.42 17.01
C GLY A 292 11.22 9.13 16.23
N ALA A 293 10.75 7.99 16.77
CA ALA A 293 10.84 6.69 16.10
C ALA A 293 9.99 6.66 14.82
N GLN A 294 8.77 7.22 14.86
CA GLN A 294 7.90 7.29 13.68
C GLN A 294 8.49 8.16 12.57
N LEU A 295 9.01 9.35 12.90
CA LEU A 295 9.70 10.20 11.93
C LEU A 295 10.96 9.54 11.35
N MET A 296 11.73 8.84 12.18
CA MET A 296 12.89 8.07 11.75
C MET A 296 12.49 7.01 10.71
N GLY A 297 11.44 6.24 10.98
CA GLY A 297 10.91 5.24 10.06
C GLY A 297 10.43 5.87 8.75
N ILE A 298 9.63 6.95 8.83
CA ILE A 298 9.12 7.68 7.65
C ILE A 298 10.28 8.14 6.77
N VAL A 299 11.24 8.87 7.34
CA VAL A 299 12.34 9.46 6.56
C VAL A 299 13.23 8.37 5.96
N SER A 300 13.55 7.33 6.75
CA SER A 300 14.47 6.27 6.29
C SER A 300 13.87 5.42 5.20
N ILE A 301 12.61 4.97 5.36
CA ILE A 301 11.92 4.17 4.34
C ILE A 301 11.72 5.00 3.08
N PHE A 302 11.19 6.23 3.21
CA PHE A 302 10.95 7.08 2.05
C PHE A 302 12.24 7.40 1.29
N ALA A 303 13.30 7.81 1.99
CA ALA A 303 14.58 8.16 1.38
C ALA A 303 15.22 6.96 0.66
N TRP A 304 15.25 5.79 1.31
CA TRP A 304 15.76 4.57 0.71
C TRP A 304 15.00 4.20 -0.56
N VAL A 305 13.68 4.09 -0.45
CA VAL A 305 12.85 3.62 -1.56
C VAL A 305 12.86 4.63 -2.71
N PHE A 306 12.70 5.92 -2.42
CA PHE A 306 12.69 6.96 -3.45
C PHE A 306 14.04 7.03 -4.18
N ALA A 307 15.15 7.09 -3.45
CA ALA A 307 16.47 7.23 -4.06
C ALA A 307 16.85 6.01 -4.90
N THR A 308 16.67 4.80 -4.35
CA THR A 308 16.97 3.56 -5.09
C THR A 308 16.05 3.38 -6.29
N SER A 309 14.74 3.62 -6.13
CA SER A 309 13.79 3.55 -7.24
C SER A 309 14.12 4.57 -8.33
N PHE A 310 14.50 5.80 -7.96
CA PHE A 310 14.89 6.82 -8.92
C PHE A 310 16.10 6.39 -9.76
N VAL A 311 17.13 5.82 -9.12
CA VAL A 311 18.30 5.29 -9.81
C VAL A 311 17.94 4.18 -10.79
N PHE A 312 17.15 3.21 -10.35
CA PHE A 312 16.74 2.10 -11.22
C PHE A 312 15.80 2.54 -12.35
N TRP A 313 14.80 3.38 -12.07
CA TRP A 313 13.95 3.96 -13.10
C TRP A 313 14.75 4.78 -14.13
N PHE A 314 15.71 5.56 -13.67
CA PHE A 314 16.59 6.32 -14.56
C PHE A 314 17.44 5.39 -15.45
N ALA A 315 18.00 4.32 -14.90
CA ALA A 315 18.75 3.33 -15.66
C ALA A 315 17.86 2.63 -16.71
N ILE A 316 16.66 2.18 -16.33
CA ILE A 316 15.70 1.56 -17.25
C ILE A 316 15.32 2.55 -18.36
N LYS A 317 15.05 3.81 -18.00
CA LYS A 317 14.73 4.88 -18.95
C LYS A 317 15.83 5.08 -19.99
N LYS A 318 17.11 4.99 -19.59
CA LYS A 318 18.26 5.18 -20.48
C LYS A 318 18.59 3.97 -21.35
N ILE A 319 18.34 2.76 -20.85
CA ILE A 319 18.74 1.51 -21.52
C ILE A 319 17.61 0.98 -22.41
N VAL A 320 16.40 0.94 -21.90
CA VAL A 320 15.23 0.31 -22.54
C VAL A 320 14.17 1.34 -22.98
N GLY A 321 14.13 2.49 -22.29
CA GLY A 321 13.02 3.44 -22.40
C GLY A 321 11.85 3.00 -21.48
N ILE A 322 11.13 3.97 -20.91
CA ILE A 322 10.04 3.69 -19.97
C ILE A 322 8.67 4.14 -20.48
N ARG A 323 8.63 5.01 -21.50
CA ARG A 323 7.40 5.59 -22.01
C ARG A 323 7.10 5.07 -23.42
N VAL A 324 5.85 4.80 -23.69
CA VAL A 324 5.33 4.54 -25.03
C VAL A 324 5.42 5.78 -25.92
N SER A 325 5.28 5.65 -27.23
CA SER A 325 5.23 6.78 -28.15
C SER A 325 3.95 7.61 -27.95
N GLU A 326 3.91 8.81 -28.52
CA GLU A 326 2.70 9.66 -28.45
C GLU A 326 1.53 9.06 -29.20
N GLU A 327 1.80 8.33 -30.27
CA GLU A 327 0.79 7.63 -31.06
C GLU A 327 0.20 6.46 -30.25
N GLU A 328 1.04 5.60 -29.67
CA GLU A 328 0.62 4.49 -28.81
C GLU A 328 -0.18 4.96 -27.57
N GLU A 329 0.22 6.11 -26.99
CA GLU A 329 -0.51 6.68 -25.85
C GLU A 329 -1.90 7.21 -26.26
N TYR A 330 -2.03 7.72 -27.51
CA TYR A 330 -3.29 8.22 -28.04
C TYR A 330 -4.23 7.09 -28.48
N GLU A 331 -3.69 6.06 -29.13
CA GLU A 331 -4.46 4.89 -29.58
C GLU A 331 -4.90 3.99 -28.41
N GLY A 332 -4.10 3.94 -27.33
CA GLY A 332 -4.31 3.11 -26.17
C GLY A 332 -3.23 2.06 -26.01
N VAL A 333 -2.65 1.98 -24.80
CA VAL A 333 -1.58 1.03 -24.49
C VAL A 333 -2.06 -0.42 -24.41
N ASP A 334 -3.35 -0.67 -24.30
CA ASP A 334 -3.97 -1.98 -24.39
C ASP A 334 -3.81 -2.56 -25.79
N ILE A 335 -4.01 -1.76 -26.85
CA ILE A 335 -3.82 -2.17 -28.24
C ILE A 335 -2.32 -2.33 -28.52
N SER A 336 -1.52 -1.31 -28.24
CA SER A 336 -0.11 -1.28 -28.63
C SER A 336 0.76 -2.28 -27.87
N GLU A 337 0.49 -2.51 -26.58
CA GLU A 337 1.31 -3.39 -25.71
C GLU A 337 0.71 -4.80 -25.57
N CYS A 338 -0.61 -4.97 -25.69
CA CYS A 338 -1.30 -6.25 -25.49
C CYS A 338 -1.99 -6.79 -26.75
N GLY A 339 -2.21 -5.94 -27.77
CA GLY A 339 -2.89 -6.33 -29.02
C GLY A 339 -4.40 -6.60 -28.85
N LEU A 340 -5.01 -6.12 -27.77
CA LEU A 340 -6.40 -6.34 -27.41
C LEU A 340 -7.04 -5.04 -26.93
N GLU A 341 -8.23 -4.74 -27.42
CA GLU A 341 -9.04 -3.63 -26.91
C GLU A 341 -9.68 -3.98 -25.57
N ALA A 342 -9.50 -3.13 -24.57
CA ALA A 342 -10.08 -3.34 -23.24
C ALA A 342 -11.62 -3.16 -23.24
N TYR A 343 -12.15 -2.34 -24.16
CA TYR A 343 -13.57 -1.99 -24.27
C TYR A 343 -14.03 -1.97 -25.72
N PRO A 344 -14.08 -3.13 -26.40
CA PRO A 344 -14.42 -3.21 -27.84
C PRO A 344 -15.81 -2.68 -28.17
N GLU A 345 -16.73 -2.63 -27.20
CA GLU A 345 -18.08 -2.07 -27.35
C GLU A 345 -18.12 -0.54 -27.53
N PHE A 346 -17.02 0.16 -27.25
CA PHE A 346 -16.91 1.62 -27.41
C PHE A 346 -16.14 2.02 -28.68
N THR A 347 -15.58 1.07 -29.39
CA THR A 347 -14.95 1.35 -30.68
C THR A 347 -16.05 1.54 -31.74
N SER A 348 -15.99 2.64 -32.51
CA SER A 348 -16.85 2.81 -33.65
C SER A 348 -16.54 1.68 -34.62
N ALA A 349 -17.57 0.88 -35.00
CA ALA A 349 -17.46 -0.04 -36.11
C ALA A 349 -17.12 0.79 -37.36
N GLU A 350 -15.89 0.63 -37.87
CA GLU A 350 -15.54 1.09 -39.23
C GLU A 350 -16.34 0.35 -40.31
#